data_d60469098c213e932b10fa864e5e3d1f
#
_entry.id   d60469098c213e932b10fa864e5e3d1f
#
_cell.length_a   1.000
_cell.length_b   1.000
_cell.length_c   1.000
_cell.angle_alpha   90.00
_cell.angle_beta   90.00
_cell.angle_gamma   90.00
#
_symmetry.space_group_name_H-M   'P 1'
#
loop_
_entity.id
_entity.type
_entity.pdbx_description
1 polymer ?
#
loop_
_entity_poly.entity_id
_entity_poly.type
_entity_poly.pdbx_seq_one_letter_code
_entity_poly.pdbx_strand_id
1 'polypeptide(L)'
;MSALVELDQVSAHFTVRGSGWFGGAKQVLRAVDAVSLAIGEGETLALVGESGSGKSTLGQMVAGLRAPTLGSLRFRGGPFATKAARRAIQLVFQDPFSALDPRMPVSSLIAEPLVIQGIGTQAERRTRAALLVEQVGLPRDSLNRYPHEFSGGQRQRIAIARALAPEPALIVADEPLSALDVSIQSQILNLLKSIQEERRLSYLFISHDLGVVNHLADRVAVLYLGKLVELAPRAELFARPSHPYTQALLDAVPRIGRARRRQVALSGEMPSPLAPPPGCVFHTRCPKAQAICRAEIPLLAPAPGRPDQLAACHFKE
;
A
#
# COMPACT_ATOMS: atom_id res chain seq x y z
N MET A 1 -14.15 -15.18 -4.04
CA MET A 1 -14.12 -13.83 -4.69
C MET A 1 -13.21 -13.93 -5.89
N SER A 2 -13.57 -13.36 -7.03
CA SER A 2 -12.67 -13.27 -8.20
C SER A 2 -11.53 -12.30 -7.89
N ALA A 3 -10.31 -12.66 -8.25
CA ALA A 3 -9.16 -11.79 -8.07
C ALA A 3 -9.20 -10.66 -9.11
N LEU A 4 -9.10 -9.40 -8.64
CA LEU A 4 -8.98 -8.22 -9.48
C LEU A 4 -7.55 -8.04 -9.99
N VAL A 5 -6.57 -8.17 -9.08
CA VAL A 5 -5.13 -8.15 -9.38
C VAL A 5 -4.47 -9.34 -8.71
N GLU A 6 -3.66 -10.06 -9.46
CA GLU A 6 -2.86 -11.18 -8.99
C GLU A 6 -1.38 -10.88 -9.19
N LEU A 7 -0.60 -11.10 -8.16
CA LEU A 7 0.85 -11.05 -8.16
C LEU A 7 1.38 -12.48 -8.00
N ASP A 8 2.22 -12.92 -8.91
CA ASP A 8 2.83 -14.23 -8.86
C ASP A 8 4.35 -14.10 -8.84
N GLN A 9 4.96 -14.41 -7.67
CA GLN A 9 6.40 -14.38 -7.41
C GLN A 9 7.07 -13.07 -7.87
N VAL A 10 6.40 -11.92 -7.69
CA VAL A 10 6.92 -10.64 -8.19
C VAL A 10 8.12 -10.19 -7.38
N SER A 11 9.15 -9.72 -8.08
CA SER A 11 10.37 -9.17 -7.48
C SER A 11 10.71 -7.83 -8.12
N ALA A 12 11.27 -6.91 -7.33
CA ALA A 12 11.85 -5.66 -7.80
C ALA A 12 13.28 -5.52 -7.27
N HIS A 13 14.24 -5.68 -8.17
CA HIS A 13 15.66 -5.59 -7.90
C HIS A 13 16.26 -4.34 -8.53
N PHE A 14 17.05 -3.59 -7.76
CA PHE A 14 17.71 -2.38 -8.22
C PHE A 14 19.23 -2.57 -8.17
N THR A 15 19.91 -2.22 -9.25
CA THR A 15 21.37 -2.18 -9.24
C THR A 15 21.82 -0.84 -8.68
N VAL A 16 22.51 -0.85 -7.55
CA VAL A 16 23.15 0.31 -6.92
C VAL A 16 24.66 0.21 -7.02
N ARG A 17 25.33 1.32 -7.25
CA ARG A 17 26.79 1.38 -7.22
C ARG A 17 27.24 1.67 -5.78
N GLY A 18 28.17 0.87 -5.26
CA GLY A 18 28.80 1.16 -3.98
C GLY A 18 29.55 2.51 -3.98
N SER A 19 29.57 3.17 -2.84
CA SER A 19 30.25 4.47 -2.63
C SER A 19 31.77 4.29 -2.49
N GLY A 20 32.47 3.90 -3.56
CA GLY A 20 33.94 3.85 -3.57
C GLY A 20 34.48 4.92 -4.51
N TRP A 21 35.61 5.60 -4.14
CA TRP A 21 36.29 6.62 -4.94
C TRP A 21 36.67 6.16 -6.36
N PHE A 22 36.82 4.84 -6.59
CA PHE A 22 37.12 4.20 -7.88
C PHE A 22 35.95 3.41 -8.50
N GLY A 23 34.70 3.74 -8.19
CA GLY A 23 33.55 3.01 -8.71
C GLY A 23 33.35 1.69 -8.01
N GLY A 24 32.64 1.68 -6.87
CA GLY A 24 32.39 0.48 -6.07
C GLY A 24 31.65 -0.62 -6.84
N ALA A 25 31.80 -1.87 -6.40
CA ALA A 25 31.14 -3.03 -6.98
C ALA A 25 29.62 -2.80 -7.09
N LYS A 26 29.03 -3.25 -8.19
CA LYS A 26 27.57 -3.23 -8.37
C LYS A 26 26.95 -4.17 -7.34
N GLN A 27 26.03 -3.64 -6.54
CA GLN A 27 25.24 -4.40 -5.56
C GLN A 27 23.78 -4.45 -6.01
N VAL A 28 23.07 -5.50 -5.66
CA VAL A 28 21.66 -5.67 -5.99
C VAL A 28 20.84 -5.44 -4.71
N LEU A 29 20.07 -4.35 -4.71
CA LEU A 29 19.07 -4.08 -3.69
C LEU A 29 17.78 -4.82 -4.05
N ARG A 30 17.34 -5.73 -3.19
CA ARG A 30 16.09 -6.49 -3.34
C ARG A 30 14.98 -5.79 -2.57
N ALA A 31 14.32 -4.82 -3.22
CA ALA A 31 13.26 -4.05 -2.58
C ALA A 31 11.97 -4.87 -2.40
N VAL A 32 11.68 -5.78 -3.33
CA VAL A 32 10.62 -6.79 -3.26
C VAL A 32 11.21 -8.09 -3.76
N ASP A 33 10.94 -9.19 -3.08
CA ASP A 33 11.56 -10.49 -3.37
C ASP A 33 10.52 -11.63 -3.28
N ALA A 34 10.11 -12.12 -4.45
CA ALA A 34 9.21 -13.25 -4.65
C ALA A 34 7.87 -13.14 -3.89
N VAL A 35 7.19 -11.99 -4.00
CA VAL A 35 5.90 -11.76 -3.36
C VAL A 35 4.77 -12.30 -4.23
N SER A 36 3.91 -13.16 -3.66
CA SER A 36 2.67 -13.62 -4.26
C SER A 36 1.49 -13.22 -3.39
N LEU A 37 0.53 -12.50 -3.96
CA LEU A 37 -0.73 -12.12 -3.30
C LEU A 37 -1.80 -11.79 -4.34
N ALA A 38 -3.05 -11.76 -3.91
CA ALA A 38 -4.17 -11.35 -4.74
C ALA A 38 -5.00 -10.29 -4.03
N ILE A 39 -5.54 -9.34 -4.79
CA ILE A 39 -6.49 -8.32 -4.36
C ILE A 39 -7.84 -8.68 -4.98
N GLY A 40 -8.88 -8.83 -4.17
CA GLY A 40 -10.24 -9.14 -4.61
C GLY A 40 -11.00 -7.92 -5.13
N GLU A 41 -12.09 -8.14 -5.87
CA GLU A 41 -13.00 -7.07 -6.26
C GLU A 41 -13.78 -6.56 -5.03
N GLY A 42 -13.82 -5.23 -4.85
CA GLY A 42 -14.47 -4.57 -3.70
C GLY A 42 -13.71 -4.73 -2.37
N GLU A 43 -12.51 -5.32 -2.39
CA GLU A 43 -11.68 -5.56 -1.20
C GLU A 43 -10.75 -4.38 -0.90
N THR A 44 -10.58 -4.07 0.38
CA THR A 44 -9.45 -3.29 0.87
C THR A 44 -8.37 -4.24 1.41
N LEU A 45 -7.31 -4.43 0.63
CA LEU A 45 -6.08 -5.09 1.10
C LEU A 45 -5.12 -4.03 1.66
N ALA A 46 -4.84 -4.10 2.96
CA ALA A 46 -3.81 -3.24 3.56
C ALA A 46 -2.42 -3.87 3.43
N LEU A 47 -1.43 -3.03 3.12
CA LEU A 47 -0.02 -3.42 3.06
C LEU A 47 0.75 -2.68 4.15
N VAL A 48 1.26 -3.40 5.14
CA VAL A 48 1.92 -2.84 6.31
C VAL A 48 3.37 -3.32 6.47
N GLY A 49 4.15 -2.58 7.26
CA GLY A 49 5.55 -2.89 7.56
C GLY A 49 6.35 -1.63 7.86
N GLU A 50 7.56 -1.78 8.37
CA GLU A 50 8.47 -0.66 8.64
C GLU A 50 8.86 0.10 7.36
N SER A 51 9.38 1.33 7.51
CA SER A 51 9.95 2.08 6.38
C SER A 51 11.07 1.26 5.71
N GLY A 52 11.14 1.26 4.38
CA GLY A 52 12.11 0.46 3.64
C GLY A 52 11.75 -1.03 3.48
N SER A 53 10.59 -1.50 3.96
CA SER A 53 10.18 -2.91 3.80
C SER A 53 9.73 -3.29 2.37
N GLY A 54 9.63 -2.34 1.44
CA GLY A 54 9.26 -2.58 0.04
C GLY A 54 7.81 -2.23 -0.34
N LYS A 55 6.99 -1.70 0.57
CA LYS A 55 5.56 -1.40 0.37
C LYS A 55 5.30 -0.50 -0.84
N SER A 56 5.91 0.69 -0.87
CA SER A 56 5.71 1.65 -1.98
C SER A 56 6.20 1.09 -3.31
N THR A 57 7.29 0.30 -3.31
CA THR A 57 7.76 -0.39 -4.52
C THR A 57 6.73 -1.40 -5.03
N LEU A 58 6.12 -2.19 -4.13
CA LEU A 58 5.06 -3.12 -4.49
C LEU A 58 3.81 -2.36 -4.98
N GLY A 59 3.44 -1.27 -4.30
CA GLY A 59 2.35 -0.38 -4.72
C GLY A 59 2.57 0.20 -6.11
N GLN A 60 3.79 0.66 -6.43
CA GLN A 60 4.14 1.16 -7.77
C GLN A 60 4.04 0.07 -8.85
N MET A 61 4.38 -1.19 -8.53
CA MET A 61 4.18 -2.31 -9.46
C MET A 61 2.69 -2.56 -9.71
N VAL A 62 1.86 -2.57 -8.65
CA VAL A 62 0.41 -2.73 -8.77
C VAL A 62 -0.24 -1.54 -9.49
N ALA A 63 0.28 -0.31 -9.31
CA ALA A 63 -0.17 0.86 -10.06
C ALA A 63 0.31 0.90 -11.53
N GLY A 64 1.14 -0.07 -11.95
CA GLY A 64 1.69 -0.14 -13.31
C GLY A 64 2.75 0.91 -13.63
N LEU A 65 3.27 1.60 -12.60
CA LEU A 65 4.36 2.58 -12.74
C LEU A 65 5.73 1.91 -12.85
N ARG A 66 5.82 0.65 -12.42
CA ARG A 66 7.04 -0.14 -12.44
C ARG A 66 6.74 -1.57 -12.88
N ALA A 67 7.51 -2.06 -13.84
CA ALA A 67 7.49 -3.48 -14.18
C ALA A 67 8.25 -4.30 -13.11
N PRO A 68 7.82 -5.52 -12.79
CA PRO A 68 8.60 -6.43 -11.96
C PRO A 68 9.89 -6.83 -12.69
N THR A 69 10.96 -7.09 -11.92
CA THR A 69 12.21 -7.66 -12.46
C THR A 69 12.03 -9.15 -12.72
N LEU A 70 11.29 -9.85 -11.86
CA LEU A 70 10.91 -11.26 -11.97
C LEU A 70 9.45 -11.42 -11.56
N GLY A 71 8.83 -12.53 -11.99
CA GLY A 71 7.44 -12.82 -11.72
C GLY A 71 6.48 -12.12 -12.67
N SER A 72 5.18 -12.18 -12.38
CA SER A 72 4.14 -11.60 -13.23
C SER A 72 3.00 -10.99 -12.45
N LEU A 73 2.34 -10.00 -13.07
CA LEU A 73 1.07 -9.45 -12.60
C LEU A 73 -0.02 -9.77 -13.62
N ARG A 74 -1.23 -10.02 -13.12
CA ARG A 74 -2.42 -10.19 -13.93
C ARG A 74 -3.51 -9.25 -13.45
N PHE A 75 -4.33 -8.76 -14.38
CA PHE A 75 -5.52 -7.96 -14.09
C PHE A 75 -6.75 -8.70 -14.61
N ARG A 76 -7.69 -9.06 -13.72
CA ARG A 76 -8.87 -9.88 -14.05
C ARG A 76 -8.51 -11.13 -14.85
N GLY A 77 -7.46 -11.84 -14.42
CA GLY A 77 -6.95 -13.04 -15.08
C GLY A 77 -6.20 -12.81 -16.40
N GLY A 78 -6.27 -11.60 -16.97
CA GLY A 78 -5.60 -11.24 -18.22
C GLY A 78 -4.26 -10.52 -18.04
N PRO A 79 -3.59 -10.11 -19.14
CA PRO A 79 -2.33 -9.39 -19.09
C PRO A 79 -2.46 -8.04 -18.37
N PHE A 80 -1.49 -7.73 -17.49
CA PHE A 80 -1.48 -6.50 -16.70
C PHE A 80 -1.13 -5.24 -17.52
N ALA A 81 -0.21 -5.34 -18.48
CA ALA A 81 0.32 -4.20 -19.24
C ALA A 81 -0.64 -3.71 -20.36
N THR A 82 -1.92 -3.52 -20.07
CA THR A 82 -2.95 -3.10 -21.03
C THR A 82 -3.45 -1.68 -20.74
N LYS A 83 -4.04 -1.02 -21.77
CA LYS A 83 -4.75 0.25 -21.57
C LYS A 83 -5.90 0.11 -20.58
N ALA A 84 -6.61 -1.02 -20.60
CA ALA A 84 -7.71 -1.34 -19.71
C ALA A 84 -7.25 -1.39 -18.24
N ALA A 85 -6.16 -2.10 -17.94
CA ALA A 85 -5.59 -2.16 -16.60
C ALA A 85 -5.10 -0.77 -16.12
N ARG A 86 -4.40 -0.01 -16.96
CA ARG A 86 -3.94 1.36 -16.63
C ARG A 86 -5.08 2.32 -16.33
N ARG A 87 -6.22 2.17 -17.02
CA ARG A 87 -7.42 2.95 -16.75
C ARG A 87 -8.07 2.54 -15.44
N ALA A 88 -8.14 1.23 -15.22
CA ALA A 88 -8.83 0.65 -14.07
C ALA A 88 -8.06 0.75 -12.77
N ILE A 89 -6.75 1.04 -12.81
CA ILE A 89 -5.90 1.15 -11.63
C ILE A 89 -5.36 2.57 -11.53
N GLN A 90 -5.65 3.25 -10.43
CA GLN A 90 -5.18 4.62 -10.18
C GLN A 90 -4.37 4.68 -8.89
N LEU A 91 -3.52 5.71 -8.77
CA LEU A 91 -2.65 5.91 -7.62
C LEU A 91 -2.98 7.22 -6.91
N VAL A 92 -3.09 7.16 -5.59
CA VAL A 92 -3.08 8.32 -4.70
C VAL A 92 -1.73 8.34 -3.99
N PHE A 93 -0.95 9.39 -4.23
CA PHE A 93 0.42 9.53 -3.70
C PHE A 93 0.42 9.95 -2.23
N GLN A 94 1.53 9.67 -1.56
CA GLN A 94 1.78 9.99 -0.15
C GLN A 94 1.70 11.50 0.13
N ASP A 95 2.26 12.32 -0.74
CA ASP A 95 2.28 13.78 -0.61
C ASP A 95 1.39 14.44 -1.66
N PRO A 96 0.22 14.98 -1.25
CA PRO A 96 -0.66 15.68 -2.17
C PRO A 96 -0.09 17.00 -2.69
N PHE A 97 0.93 17.59 -2.02
CA PHE A 97 1.58 18.81 -2.48
C PHE A 97 2.41 18.58 -3.74
N SER A 98 3.14 17.47 -3.80
CA SER A 98 3.94 17.11 -4.97
C SER A 98 3.12 16.47 -6.09
N ALA A 99 1.94 15.93 -5.76
CA ALA A 99 1.06 15.23 -6.70
C ALA A 99 0.19 16.15 -7.56
N LEU A 100 -0.02 17.41 -7.15
CA LEU A 100 -0.89 18.37 -7.83
C LEU A 100 -0.03 19.53 -8.42
N ASP A 101 -0.10 19.76 -9.74
CA ASP A 101 0.58 20.90 -10.35
C ASP A 101 -0.04 22.22 -9.82
N PRO A 102 0.73 23.06 -9.10
CA PRO A 102 0.21 24.28 -8.48
C PRO A 102 -0.26 25.34 -9.48
N ARG A 103 0.06 25.19 -10.77
CA ARG A 103 -0.30 26.11 -11.85
C ARG A 103 -1.62 25.73 -12.52
N MET A 104 -2.18 24.57 -12.20
CA MET A 104 -3.44 24.09 -12.79
C MET A 104 -4.60 24.32 -11.83
N PRO A 105 -5.77 24.82 -12.32
CA PRO A 105 -6.97 24.89 -11.49
C PRO A 105 -7.49 23.49 -11.18
N VAL A 106 -8.22 23.34 -10.08
CA VAL A 106 -8.75 22.05 -9.59
C VAL A 106 -9.56 21.31 -10.65
N SER A 107 -10.37 22.03 -11.45
CA SER A 107 -11.14 21.44 -12.55
C SER A 107 -10.25 20.73 -13.58
N SER A 108 -9.10 21.31 -13.91
CA SER A 108 -8.14 20.74 -14.85
C SER A 108 -7.38 19.57 -14.25
N LEU A 109 -7.00 19.66 -12.97
CA LEU A 109 -6.34 18.57 -12.24
C LEU A 109 -7.21 17.32 -12.17
N ILE A 110 -8.49 17.46 -11.84
CA ILE A 110 -9.42 16.33 -11.79
C ILE A 110 -9.70 15.75 -13.18
N ALA A 111 -9.77 16.62 -14.20
CA ALA A 111 -10.01 16.18 -15.58
C ALA A 111 -8.77 15.59 -16.27
N GLU A 112 -7.56 15.83 -15.76
CA GLU A 112 -6.29 15.44 -16.39
C GLU A 112 -6.21 13.95 -16.76
N PRO A 113 -6.56 12.98 -15.89
CA PRO A 113 -6.55 11.57 -16.25
C PRO A 113 -7.50 11.25 -17.42
N LEU A 114 -8.62 11.95 -17.53
CA LEU A 114 -9.58 11.78 -18.62
C LEU A 114 -9.01 12.34 -19.94
N VAL A 115 -8.28 13.45 -19.88
CA VAL A 115 -7.60 14.04 -21.03
C VAL A 115 -6.53 13.09 -21.56
N ILE A 116 -5.65 12.60 -20.69
CA ILE A 116 -4.56 11.67 -21.02
C ILE A 116 -5.10 10.39 -21.66
N GLN A 117 -6.22 9.89 -21.17
CA GLN A 117 -6.83 8.64 -21.64
C GLN A 117 -7.80 8.82 -22.83
N GLY A 118 -8.03 10.05 -23.26
CA GLY A 118 -8.94 10.36 -24.37
C GLY A 118 -10.42 10.09 -24.05
N ILE A 119 -10.83 10.22 -22.78
CA ILE A 119 -12.19 9.93 -22.32
C ILE A 119 -13.04 11.20 -22.36
N GLY A 120 -14.17 11.15 -23.04
CA GLY A 120 -15.18 12.21 -23.09
C GLY A 120 -14.73 13.50 -23.78
N THR A 121 -15.67 14.41 -23.97
CA THR A 121 -15.47 15.78 -24.44
C THR A 121 -15.03 16.71 -23.32
N GLN A 122 -14.61 17.92 -23.65
CA GLN A 122 -14.25 18.93 -22.65
C GLN A 122 -15.42 19.27 -21.71
N ALA A 123 -16.64 19.36 -22.23
CA ALA A 123 -17.85 19.64 -21.46
C ALA A 123 -18.16 18.49 -20.47
N GLU A 124 -18.11 17.23 -20.93
CA GLU A 124 -18.32 16.04 -20.08
C GLU A 124 -17.27 15.94 -18.96
N ARG A 125 -16.00 16.20 -19.27
CA ARG A 125 -14.91 16.22 -18.27
C ARG A 125 -15.14 17.28 -17.19
N ARG A 126 -15.61 18.48 -17.60
CA ARG A 126 -15.92 19.56 -16.67
C ARG A 126 -17.11 19.22 -15.76
N THR A 127 -18.16 18.64 -16.31
CA THR A 127 -19.32 18.15 -15.55
C THR A 127 -18.89 17.07 -14.57
N ARG A 128 -18.07 16.12 -15.00
CA ARG A 128 -17.54 15.07 -14.15
C ARG A 128 -16.66 15.60 -13.02
N ALA A 129 -15.77 16.56 -13.30
CA ALA A 129 -14.97 17.21 -12.27
C ALA A 129 -15.85 17.91 -11.22
N ALA A 130 -16.95 18.52 -11.63
CA ALA A 130 -17.90 19.14 -10.71
C ALA A 130 -18.59 18.13 -9.77
N LEU A 131 -19.02 16.99 -10.31
CA LEU A 131 -19.61 15.91 -9.50
C LEU A 131 -18.61 15.31 -8.52
N LEU A 132 -17.36 15.12 -8.95
CA LEU A 132 -16.31 14.54 -8.11
C LEU A 132 -15.88 15.47 -6.99
N VAL A 133 -15.81 16.79 -7.22
CA VAL A 133 -15.52 17.78 -6.19
C VAL A 133 -16.58 17.73 -5.08
N GLU A 134 -17.85 17.67 -5.45
CA GLU A 134 -18.96 17.55 -4.48
C GLU A 134 -18.91 16.20 -3.74
N GLN A 135 -18.63 15.10 -4.46
CA GLN A 135 -18.50 13.76 -3.84
C GLN A 135 -17.39 13.67 -2.79
N VAL A 136 -16.27 14.37 -2.98
CA VAL A 136 -15.22 14.41 -1.97
C VAL A 136 -15.47 15.46 -0.88
N GLY A 137 -16.65 16.08 -0.85
CA GLY A 137 -17.08 17.05 0.16
C GLY A 137 -16.41 18.42 0.04
N LEU A 138 -16.07 18.84 -1.18
CA LEU A 138 -15.60 20.19 -1.48
C LEU A 138 -16.70 20.99 -2.21
N PRO A 139 -16.82 22.29 -1.96
CA PRO A 139 -17.80 23.13 -2.65
C PRO A 139 -17.44 23.31 -4.13
N ARG A 140 -18.45 23.51 -4.97
CA ARG A 140 -18.33 23.57 -6.44
C ARG A 140 -17.46 24.72 -6.95
N ASP A 141 -17.42 25.82 -6.24
CA ASP A 141 -16.56 26.99 -6.53
C ASP A 141 -15.05 26.65 -6.42
N SER A 142 -14.69 25.58 -5.70
CA SER A 142 -13.33 25.02 -5.64
C SER A 142 -12.73 24.70 -7.02
N LEU A 143 -13.58 24.44 -8.02
CA LEU A 143 -13.14 24.07 -9.38
C LEU A 143 -12.25 25.12 -10.05
N ASN A 144 -12.44 26.40 -9.75
CA ASN A 144 -11.71 27.50 -10.35
C ASN A 144 -10.49 27.93 -9.54
N ARG A 145 -10.29 27.34 -8.36
CA ARG A 145 -9.20 27.65 -7.43
C ARG A 145 -7.99 26.77 -7.71
N TYR A 146 -6.83 27.18 -7.19
CA TYR A 146 -5.54 26.51 -7.35
C TYR A 146 -5.16 25.72 -6.08
N PRO A 147 -4.30 24.66 -6.19
CA PRO A 147 -3.93 23.83 -5.05
C PRO A 147 -3.38 24.61 -3.85
N HIS A 148 -2.63 25.69 -4.08
CA HIS A 148 -2.04 26.48 -3.00
C HIS A 148 -3.07 27.22 -2.11
N GLU A 149 -4.32 27.32 -2.56
CA GLU A 149 -5.43 27.95 -1.80
C GLU A 149 -6.15 26.98 -0.87
N PHE A 150 -5.70 25.72 -0.78
CA PHE A 150 -6.36 24.66 -0.02
C PHE A 150 -5.48 24.15 1.12
N SER A 151 -6.12 23.70 2.20
CA SER A 151 -5.45 22.97 3.28
C SER A 151 -4.96 21.59 2.82
N GLY A 152 -4.06 20.94 3.59
CA GLY A 152 -3.55 19.60 3.28
C GLY A 152 -4.67 18.57 3.08
N GLY A 153 -5.67 18.55 3.97
CA GLY A 153 -6.81 17.64 3.86
C GLY A 153 -7.71 17.92 2.65
N GLN A 154 -7.88 19.19 2.26
CA GLN A 154 -8.60 19.55 1.04
C GLN A 154 -7.83 19.15 -0.22
N ARG A 155 -6.50 19.32 -0.24
CA ARG A 155 -5.65 18.82 -1.36
C ARG A 155 -5.72 17.30 -1.47
N GLN A 156 -5.75 16.58 -0.37
CA GLN A 156 -5.93 15.13 -0.37
C GLN A 156 -7.27 14.74 -0.98
N ARG A 157 -8.35 15.45 -0.68
CA ARG A 157 -9.67 15.24 -1.31
C ARG A 157 -9.62 15.51 -2.83
N ILE A 158 -8.89 16.53 -3.28
CA ILE A 158 -8.67 16.80 -4.72
C ILE A 158 -7.89 15.64 -5.37
N ALA A 159 -6.84 15.12 -4.72
CA ALA A 159 -6.08 13.98 -5.23
C ALA A 159 -6.95 12.71 -5.34
N ILE A 160 -7.83 12.47 -4.36
CA ILE A 160 -8.81 11.38 -4.41
C ILE A 160 -9.81 11.60 -5.56
N ALA A 161 -10.36 12.81 -5.72
CA ALA A 161 -11.27 13.13 -6.83
C ALA A 161 -10.62 12.90 -8.21
N ARG A 162 -9.34 13.30 -8.36
CA ARG A 162 -8.54 13.05 -9.56
C ARG A 162 -8.40 11.54 -9.85
N ALA A 163 -8.08 10.75 -8.82
CA ALA A 163 -7.96 9.29 -8.97
C ALA A 163 -9.29 8.63 -9.33
N LEU A 164 -10.42 9.15 -8.87
CA LEU A 164 -11.76 8.65 -9.18
C LEU A 164 -12.24 9.02 -10.59
N ALA A 165 -11.63 10.02 -11.25
CA ALA A 165 -12.11 10.54 -12.52
C ALA A 165 -12.23 9.49 -13.63
N PRO A 166 -11.31 8.54 -13.86
CA PRO A 166 -11.43 7.52 -14.89
C PRO A 166 -12.30 6.31 -14.51
N GLU A 167 -13.02 6.34 -13.37
CA GLU A 167 -13.81 5.22 -12.82
C GLU A 167 -12.97 3.96 -12.61
N PRO A 168 -11.97 4.03 -11.72
CA PRO A 168 -11.09 2.91 -11.48
C PRO A 168 -11.80 1.75 -10.79
N ALA A 169 -11.30 0.53 -11.01
CA ALA A 169 -11.68 -0.65 -10.23
C ALA A 169 -10.79 -0.80 -8.96
N LEU A 170 -9.56 -0.24 -9.00
CA LEU A 170 -8.60 -0.28 -7.90
C LEU A 170 -7.94 1.09 -7.71
N ILE A 171 -7.87 1.54 -6.48
CA ILE A 171 -6.99 2.63 -6.09
C ILE A 171 -5.85 2.08 -5.22
N VAL A 172 -4.62 2.33 -5.63
CA VAL A 172 -3.44 2.17 -4.78
C VAL A 172 -3.28 3.46 -3.98
N ALA A 173 -3.41 3.39 -2.68
CA ALA A 173 -3.26 4.54 -1.78
C ALA A 173 -1.96 4.37 -1.00
N ASP A 174 -0.90 5.08 -1.42
CA ASP A 174 0.42 4.99 -0.79
C ASP A 174 0.55 6.04 0.30
N GLU A 175 0.41 5.62 1.57
CA GLU A 175 0.44 6.45 2.78
C GLU A 175 -0.42 7.73 2.69
N PRO A 176 -1.70 7.64 2.27
CA PRO A 176 -2.50 8.81 1.88
C PRO A 176 -2.86 9.74 3.04
N LEU A 177 -2.52 9.37 4.27
CA LEU A 177 -2.89 10.09 5.49
C LEU A 177 -1.69 10.57 6.31
N SER A 178 -0.46 10.21 5.94
CA SER A 178 0.74 10.43 6.76
C SER A 178 1.07 11.90 7.05
N ALA A 179 0.66 12.81 6.16
CA ALA A 179 0.90 14.26 6.28
C ALA A 179 -0.29 15.04 6.89
N LEU A 180 -1.30 14.34 7.43
CA LEU A 180 -2.54 14.97 7.90
C LEU A 180 -2.73 14.82 9.40
N ASP A 181 -3.39 15.81 10.02
CA ASP A 181 -3.81 15.75 11.42
C ASP A 181 -4.84 14.65 11.67
N VAL A 182 -4.85 14.06 12.88
CA VAL A 182 -5.69 12.91 13.26
C VAL A 182 -7.19 13.14 12.97
N SER A 183 -7.70 14.35 13.20
CA SER A 183 -9.10 14.68 12.92
C SER A 183 -9.43 14.66 11.42
N ILE A 184 -8.49 15.11 10.59
CA ILE A 184 -8.63 15.12 9.14
C ILE A 184 -8.44 13.68 8.60
N GLN A 185 -7.52 12.89 9.16
CA GLN A 185 -7.36 11.47 8.81
C GLN A 185 -8.68 10.72 8.93
N SER A 186 -9.40 10.89 10.06
CA SER A 186 -10.70 10.23 10.28
C SER A 186 -11.74 10.60 9.22
N GLN A 187 -11.77 11.87 8.79
CA GLN A 187 -12.68 12.33 7.74
C GLN A 187 -12.34 11.70 6.37
N ILE A 188 -11.05 11.61 6.03
CA ILE A 188 -10.61 10.99 4.77
C ILE A 188 -10.87 9.48 4.79
N LEU A 189 -10.69 8.80 5.93
CA LEU A 189 -11.01 7.38 6.08
C LEU A 189 -12.50 7.10 5.84
N ASN A 190 -13.39 7.90 6.45
CA ASN A 190 -14.83 7.78 6.24
C ASN A 190 -15.21 8.04 4.78
N LEU A 191 -14.57 9.03 4.14
CA LEU A 191 -14.75 9.31 2.71
C LEU A 191 -14.36 8.11 1.85
N LEU A 192 -13.16 7.53 2.07
CA LEU A 192 -12.69 6.36 1.31
C LEU A 192 -13.62 5.17 1.49
N LYS A 193 -14.11 4.93 2.71
CA LYS A 193 -15.04 3.85 3.02
C LYS A 193 -16.40 4.06 2.33
N SER A 194 -16.97 5.25 2.37
CA SER A 194 -18.25 5.52 1.68
C SER A 194 -18.12 5.37 0.16
N ILE A 195 -17.00 5.80 -0.44
CA ILE A 195 -16.73 5.60 -1.87
C ILE A 195 -16.58 4.11 -2.20
N GLN A 196 -15.91 3.32 -1.34
CA GLN A 196 -15.78 1.87 -1.51
C GLN A 196 -17.15 1.18 -1.55
N GLU A 197 -18.01 1.49 -0.58
CA GLU A 197 -19.36 0.91 -0.47
C GLU A 197 -20.25 1.31 -1.67
N GLU A 198 -20.24 2.60 -2.02
CA GLU A 198 -21.06 3.14 -3.12
C GLU A 198 -20.67 2.59 -4.49
N ARG A 199 -19.34 2.46 -4.75
CA ARG A 199 -18.83 2.10 -6.09
C ARG A 199 -18.29 0.69 -6.19
N ARG A 200 -18.28 -0.10 -5.11
CA ARG A 200 -17.59 -1.39 -4.99
C ARG A 200 -16.11 -1.29 -5.40
N LEU A 201 -15.49 -0.18 -5.02
CA LEU A 201 -14.10 0.11 -5.36
C LEU A 201 -13.17 -0.75 -4.51
N SER A 202 -12.10 -1.26 -5.12
CA SER A 202 -11.05 -1.99 -4.39
C SER A 202 -9.93 -1.04 -4.00
N TYR A 203 -9.25 -1.32 -2.86
CA TYR A 203 -8.08 -0.58 -2.42
C TYR A 203 -6.89 -1.49 -2.17
N LEU A 204 -5.70 -1.06 -2.63
CA LEU A 204 -4.44 -1.45 -2.02
C LEU A 204 -4.00 -0.28 -1.12
N PHE A 205 -4.21 -0.42 0.18
CA PHE A 205 -3.98 0.64 1.15
C PHE A 205 -2.64 0.45 1.86
N ILE A 206 -1.66 1.26 1.55
CA ILE A 206 -0.33 1.21 2.16
C ILE A 206 -0.29 2.15 3.35
N SER A 207 0.08 1.62 4.52
CA SER A 207 0.20 2.43 5.73
C SER A 207 1.19 1.80 6.72
N HIS A 208 1.81 2.64 7.54
CA HIS A 208 2.54 2.22 8.74
C HIS A 208 1.68 2.37 10.01
N ASP A 209 0.51 2.99 9.92
CA ASP A 209 -0.43 3.14 11.04
C ASP A 209 -1.42 1.97 11.08
N LEU A 210 -1.21 1.07 12.04
CA LEU A 210 -2.06 -0.10 12.25
C LEU A 210 -3.45 0.25 12.79
N GLY A 211 -3.63 1.41 13.43
CA GLY A 211 -4.94 1.90 13.85
C GLY A 211 -5.83 2.22 12.65
N VAL A 212 -5.28 2.91 11.66
CA VAL A 212 -5.92 3.19 10.37
C VAL A 212 -6.26 1.90 9.64
N VAL A 213 -5.31 0.97 9.57
CA VAL A 213 -5.48 -0.34 8.91
C VAL A 213 -6.60 -1.15 9.57
N ASN A 214 -6.66 -1.16 10.90
CA ASN A 214 -7.71 -1.85 11.64
C ASN A 214 -9.12 -1.29 11.37
N HIS A 215 -9.23 -0.03 10.95
CA HIS A 215 -10.52 0.59 10.62
C HIS A 215 -11.00 0.28 9.20
N LEU A 216 -10.09 0.23 8.22
CA LEU A 216 -10.44 0.22 6.80
C LEU A 216 -10.26 -1.15 6.12
N ALA A 217 -9.29 -1.96 6.55
CA ALA A 217 -8.88 -3.16 5.83
C ALA A 217 -9.84 -4.34 6.00
N ASP A 218 -9.99 -5.13 4.95
CA ASP A 218 -10.59 -6.47 4.99
C ASP A 218 -9.54 -7.54 5.29
N ARG A 219 -8.40 -7.45 4.58
CA ARG A 219 -7.22 -8.30 4.78
C ARG A 219 -5.97 -7.44 4.91
N VAL A 220 -4.97 -8.00 5.58
CA VAL A 220 -3.70 -7.32 5.84
C VAL A 220 -2.53 -8.18 5.39
N ALA A 221 -1.66 -7.60 4.57
CA ALA A 221 -0.40 -8.17 4.12
C ALA A 221 0.75 -7.46 4.84
N VAL A 222 1.60 -8.21 5.53
CA VAL A 222 2.72 -7.68 6.31
C VAL A 222 4.02 -7.93 5.54
N LEU A 223 4.71 -6.85 5.18
CA LEU A 223 6.01 -6.90 4.50
C LEU A 223 7.16 -6.63 5.46
N TYR A 224 8.20 -7.45 5.34
CA TYR A 224 9.47 -7.24 6.01
C TYR A 224 10.62 -7.54 5.05
N LEU A 225 11.51 -6.56 4.86
CA LEU A 225 12.71 -6.67 4.02
C LEU A 225 12.42 -7.26 2.63
N GLY A 226 11.37 -6.72 1.96
CA GLY A 226 10.93 -7.12 0.63
C GLY A 226 10.12 -8.41 0.55
N LYS A 227 9.93 -9.13 1.65
CA LYS A 227 9.18 -10.40 1.68
C LYS A 227 7.82 -10.25 2.38
N LEU A 228 6.84 -11.00 1.89
CA LEU A 228 5.56 -11.18 2.55
C LEU A 228 5.72 -12.16 3.72
N VAL A 229 5.58 -11.68 4.94
CA VAL A 229 5.80 -12.49 6.15
C VAL A 229 4.50 -12.95 6.80
N GLU A 230 3.41 -12.22 6.62
CA GLU A 230 2.08 -12.64 7.06
C GLU A 230 1.00 -12.05 6.14
N LEU A 231 -0.07 -12.82 5.89
CA LEU A 231 -1.26 -12.41 5.16
C LEU A 231 -2.47 -13.02 5.86
N ALA A 232 -3.40 -12.19 6.31
CA ALA A 232 -4.56 -12.67 7.06
C ALA A 232 -5.77 -11.75 6.92
N PRO A 233 -6.99 -12.24 7.19
CA PRO A 233 -8.13 -11.38 7.50
C PRO A 233 -7.79 -10.44 8.64
N ARG A 234 -8.24 -9.19 8.54
CA ARG A 234 -7.95 -8.16 9.55
C ARG A 234 -8.26 -8.63 10.98
N ALA A 235 -9.45 -9.20 11.19
CA ALA A 235 -9.88 -9.63 12.51
C ALA A 235 -8.91 -10.65 13.13
N GLU A 236 -8.45 -11.63 12.33
CA GLU A 236 -7.51 -12.67 12.79
C GLU A 236 -6.14 -12.09 13.09
N LEU A 237 -5.60 -11.24 12.19
CA LEU A 237 -4.27 -10.64 12.36
C LEU A 237 -4.20 -9.78 13.63
N PHE A 238 -5.23 -9.00 13.94
CA PHE A 238 -5.26 -8.12 15.12
C PHE A 238 -5.55 -8.90 16.42
N ALA A 239 -6.29 -10.00 16.35
CA ALA A 239 -6.60 -10.85 17.51
C ALA A 239 -5.47 -11.82 17.84
N ARG A 240 -4.88 -12.46 16.83
CA ARG A 240 -3.90 -13.55 16.96
C ARG A 240 -2.85 -13.51 15.86
N PRO A 241 -1.92 -12.54 15.88
CA PRO A 241 -0.83 -12.46 14.91
C PRO A 241 0.06 -13.70 14.98
N SER A 242 0.33 -14.33 13.83
CA SER A 242 1.09 -15.59 13.76
C SER A 242 2.60 -15.39 13.58
N HIS A 243 3.00 -14.28 12.95
CA HIS A 243 4.42 -13.99 12.77
C HIS A 243 4.96 -13.10 13.90
N PRO A 244 6.14 -13.41 14.50
CA PRO A 244 6.70 -12.60 15.60
C PRO A 244 6.92 -11.12 15.26
N TYR A 245 7.20 -10.79 14.00
CA TYR A 245 7.28 -9.41 13.55
C TYR A 245 5.94 -8.69 13.65
N THR A 246 4.85 -9.33 13.22
CA THR A 246 3.49 -8.77 13.32
C THR A 246 3.09 -8.56 14.78
N GLN A 247 3.44 -9.50 15.66
CA GLN A 247 3.24 -9.37 17.11
C GLN A 247 3.93 -8.11 17.63
N ALA A 248 5.19 -7.91 17.27
CA ALA A 248 5.97 -6.75 17.70
C ALA A 248 5.44 -5.42 17.13
N LEU A 249 4.97 -5.40 15.87
CA LEU A 249 4.31 -4.24 15.27
C LEU A 249 3.03 -3.86 16.03
N LEU A 250 2.20 -4.84 16.36
CA LEU A 250 0.95 -4.61 17.09
C LEU A 250 1.18 -4.20 18.56
N ASP A 251 2.24 -4.69 19.19
CA ASP A 251 2.62 -4.31 20.56
C ASP A 251 3.18 -2.88 20.63
N ALA A 252 3.70 -2.36 19.52
CA ALA A 252 4.17 -0.97 19.42
C ALA A 252 3.03 0.05 19.35
N VAL A 253 1.81 -0.36 18.99
CA VAL A 253 0.64 0.53 18.89
C VAL A 253 0.14 0.90 20.30
N PRO A 254 0.07 2.19 20.66
CA PRO A 254 -0.46 2.62 21.95
C PRO A 254 -1.92 2.22 22.10
N ARG A 255 -2.27 1.50 23.16
CA ARG A 255 -3.66 1.12 23.49
C ARG A 255 -4.12 1.87 24.73
N ILE A 256 -5.22 2.63 24.61
CA ILE A 256 -5.84 3.31 25.76
C ILE A 256 -6.37 2.24 26.74
N GLY A 257 -6.01 2.37 28.05
CA GLY A 257 -6.57 1.52 29.12
C GLY A 257 -5.89 0.20 29.39
N ARG A 258 -4.80 -0.19 28.70
CA ARG A 258 -3.95 -1.30 29.11
C ARG A 258 -2.67 -0.78 29.76
N ALA A 259 -2.37 -1.28 30.99
CA ALA A 259 -1.07 -1.08 31.59
C ALA A 259 0.02 -1.47 30.58
N ARG A 260 1.08 -0.65 30.47
CA ARG A 260 2.25 -0.95 29.62
C ARG A 260 2.76 -2.35 29.97
N ARG A 261 2.29 -3.39 29.26
CA ARG A 261 3.08 -4.61 29.19
C ARG A 261 4.44 -4.17 28.70
N ARG A 262 5.51 -4.68 29.31
CA ARG A 262 6.89 -4.44 28.91
C ARG A 262 6.93 -4.55 27.39
N GLN A 263 6.92 -3.38 26.71
CA GLN A 263 7.00 -3.33 25.26
C GLN A 263 8.29 -4.02 24.89
N VAL A 264 8.20 -5.19 24.28
CA VAL A 264 9.33 -5.78 23.59
C VAL A 264 9.52 -4.93 22.36
N ALA A 265 10.17 -3.77 22.56
CA ALA A 265 10.59 -2.93 21.44
C ALA A 265 11.34 -3.85 20.46
N LEU A 266 11.03 -3.73 19.17
CA LEU A 266 11.80 -4.41 18.14
C LEU A 266 13.27 -4.05 18.34
N SER A 267 14.05 -4.99 18.89
CA SER A 267 15.47 -4.77 19.18
C SER A 267 16.26 -4.72 17.88
N GLY A 268 17.13 -3.72 17.75
CA GLY A 268 18.02 -3.55 16.61
C GLY A 268 17.38 -2.88 15.39
N GLU A 269 18.21 -2.39 14.50
CA GLU A 269 17.84 -1.80 13.23
C GLU A 269 17.45 -2.87 12.19
N MET A 270 16.65 -2.48 11.20
CA MET A 270 16.34 -3.36 10.07
C MET A 270 17.64 -3.70 9.32
N PRO A 271 17.90 -4.98 9.02
CA PRO A 271 19.05 -5.37 8.21
C PRO A 271 19.05 -4.67 6.85
N SER A 272 20.24 -4.50 6.28
CA SER A 272 20.36 -3.87 4.96
C SER A 272 19.72 -4.74 3.87
N PRO A 273 18.86 -4.17 3.01
CA PRO A 273 18.30 -4.88 1.87
C PRO A 273 19.34 -5.19 0.78
N LEU A 274 20.56 -4.66 0.90
CA LEU A 274 21.69 -4.99 0.03
C LEU A 274 22.36 -6.32 0.44
N ALA A 275 22.27 -6.70 1.73
CA ALA A 275 22.82 -7.92 2.28
C ALA A 275 21.78 -8.55 3.23
N PRO A 276 20.68 -9.09 2.70
CA PRO A 276 19.65 -9.69 3.51
C PRO A 276 20.23 -10.91 4.27
N PRO A 277 19.84 -11.12 5.54
CA PRO A 277 20.32 -12.25 6.30
C PRO A 277 19.86 -13.58 5.67
N PRO A 278 20.67 -14.65 5.78
CA PRO A 278 20.28 -15.98 5.28
C PRO A 278 19.11 -16.55 6.08
N GLY A 279 18.38 -17.51 5.48
CA GLY A 279 17.21 -18.11 6.12
C GLY A 279 16.04 -17.16 6.29
N CYS A 280 15.42 -17.17 7.48
CA CYS A 280 14.34 -16.24 7.81
C CYS A 280 14.86 -14.80 7.91
N VAL A 281 14.36 -13.89 7.09
CA VAL A 281 14.82 -12.49 7.04
C VAL A 281 14.65 -11.73 8.37
N PHE A 282 13.78 -12.21 9.25
CA PHE A 282 13.52 -11.61 10.56
C PHE A 282 14.36 -12.22 11.71
N HIS A 283 15.11 -13.31 11.48
CA HIS A 283 15.79 -14.05 12.56
C HIS A 283 16.73 -13.20 13.42
N THR A 284 17.36 -12.18 12.87
CA THR A 284 18.30 -11.29 13.58
C THR A 284 17.62 -10.43 14.66
N ARG A 285 16.31 -10.21 14.54
CA ARG A 285 15.49 -9.41 15.48
C ARG A 285 14.41 -10.23 16.17
N CYS A 286 14.31 -11.53 15.85
CA CYS A 286 13.25 -12.40 16.33
C CYS A 286 13.58 -12.94 17.74
N PRO A 287 12.74 -12.70 18.76
CA PRO A 287 12.97 -13.24 20.10
C PRO A 287 12.80 -14.77 20.18
N LYS A 288 12.14 -15.39 19.15
CA LYS A 288 11.94 -16.84 19.05
C LYS A 288 12.91 -17.51 18.08
N ALA A 289 13.99 -16.81 17.64
CA ALA A 289 14.92 -17.34 16.65
C ALA A 289 15.64 -18.60 17.13
N GLN A 290 15.66 -19.64 16.30
CA GLN A 290 16.37 -20.90 16.52
C GLN A 290 17.34 -21.18 15.35
N ALA A 291 18.11 -22.27 15.43
CA ALA A 291 19.12 -22.62 14.43
C ALA A 291 18.53 -22.74 13.01
N ILE A 292 17.36 -23.36 12.87
CA ILE A 292 16.64 -23.52 11.60
C ILE A 292 16.32 -22.15 10.95
N CYS A 293 16.00 -21.13 11.74
CA CYS A 293 15.70 -19.78 11.23
C CYS A 293 16.89 -19.12 10.53
N ARG A 294 18.13 -19.53 10.87
CA ARG A 294 19.36 -19.03 10.23
C ARG A 294 19.71 -19.80 8.96
N ALA A 295 19.26 -21.05 8.87
CA ALA A 295 19.61 -21.95 7.76
C ALA A 295 18.56 -21.96 6.66
N GLU A 296 17.27 -21.91 7.00
CA GLU A 296 16.18 -22.17 6.05
C GLU A 296 15.22 -20.97 5.95
N ILE A 297 14.75 -20.70 4.72
CA ILE A 297 13.73 -19.70 4.44
C ILE A 297 12.34 -20.31 4.78
N PRO A 298 11.58 -19.75 5.71
CA PRO A 298 10.25 -20.25 6.02
C PRO A 298 9.29 -19.99 4.85
N LEU A 299 8.50 -20.99 4.48
CA LEU A 299 7.45 -20.85 3.48
C LEU A 299 6.24 -20.11 4.06
N LEU A 300 5.62 -19.26 3.25
CA LEU A 300 4.33 -18.68 3.56
C LEU A 300 3.27 -19.80 3.51
N ALA A 301 2.76 -20.21 4.65
CA ALA A 301 1.84 -21.33 4.76
C ALA A 301 0.79 -21.08 5.86
N PRO A 302 -0.37 -21.73 5.82
CA PRO A 302 -1.43 -21.55 6.82
C PRO A 302 -0.94 -21.72 8.26
N ALA A 303 -1.43 -20.87 9.15
CA ALA A 303 -1.23 -21.03 10.58
C ALA A 303 -2.06 -22.21 11.11
N PRO A 304 -1.64 -22.89 12.20
CA PRO A 304 -2.36 -24.04 12.74
C PRO A 304 -3.83 -23.70 13.06
N GLY A 305 -4.77 -24.45 12.46
CA GLY A 305 -6.20 -24.26 12.63
C GLY A 305 -6.79 -22.98 11.99
N ARG A 306 -6.00 -22.24 11.17
CA ARG A 306 -6.41 -20.96 10.53
C ARG A 306 -6.00 -20.95 9.06
N PRO A 307 -6.80 -21.56 8.16
CA PRO A 307 -6.45 -21.72 6.73
C PRO A 307 -6.33 -20.38 6.00
N ASP A 308 -7.04 -19.36 6.41
CA ASP A 308 -7.03 -18.03 5.79
C ASP A 308 -5.92 -17.10 6.32
N GLN A 309 -5.18 -17.53 7.35
CA GLN A 309 -4.04 -16.81 7.89
C GLN A 309 -2.73 -17.49 7.51
N LEU A 310 -1.98 -16.89 6.61
CA LEU A 310 -0.70 -17.38 6.13
C LEU A 310 0.45 -16.68 6.85
N ALA A 311 1.44 -17.42 7.32
CA ALA A 311 2.64 -16.85 7.95
C ALA A 311 3.91 -17.57 7.49
N ALA A 312 4.95 -16.79 7.19
CA ALA A 312 6.29 -17.27 6.84
C ALA A 312 7.16 -17.40 8.10
N CYS A 313 6.82 -18.35 8.95
CA CYS A 313 7.51 -18.63 10.21
C CYS A 313 7.61 -20.14 10.45
N HIS A 314 8.76 -20.64 10.92
CA HIS A 314 8.91 -22.05 11.32
C HIS A 314 8.12 -22.36 12.61
N PHE A 315 7.86 -21.35 13.46
CA PHE A 315 7.20 -21.45 14.76
C PHE A 315 5.95 -20.56 14.81
N LYS A 316 5.13 -20.59 13.74
CA LYS A 316 3.85 -19.88 13.68
C LYS A 316 2.85 -20.46 14.67
N GLU A 317 2.15 -19.57 15.36
CA GLU A 317 1.12 -19.90 16.35
C GLU A 317 -0.28 -19.59 15.85
#